data_63f0f622727ba3ad5d3662db8752a184
#
_entry.id   63f0f622727ba3ad5d3662db8752a184
#
_cell.length_a   1.000
_cell.length_b   1.000
_cell.length_c   1.000
_cell.angle_alpha   90.00
_cell.angle_beta   90.00
_cell.angle_gamma   90.00
#
_symmetry.space_group_name_H-M   'P 1'
#
loop_
_entity.id
_entity.type
_entity.pdbx_description
1 polymer ?
#
loop_
_entity_poly.entity_id
_entity_poly.type
_entity_poly.pdbx_seq_one_letter_code
_entity_poly.pdbx_strand_id
1 'polypeptide(L)'
;MVLNTRYPHLLFFIALFCFYACSTTKNIQTVGDLSFQVSFPTELSDNPLDGRLLLLLSNNEENEPRFQIVDGPKSQLAFGIDVENWEAGKSATFDKSVFGYPLKSISEIPKGEYYVQALLHVYETFNRADGYVVKLPMDNGEGQQWNRSPGNLYSTPQKVMIDPAQKMTIEIALDQKIPPIEPPKDTKYIKHIQIKSELLSKFWGRDTYLGAHILLPEGFEEHPEVKYPLAIMHGHFPYDFGGFSETPPDPNLKPTYSARFDLDGYNVIQQQEAHDFYKLWTGKEFPRVIAIKIQHANPFYDDSYAVNSENLGPYGDAITYELIPHIEKQFRGIGEGWARFVYGGSTGGWEALAVQVKYPDEYNGCYAACPDPIDFRAYCLVDLYKDKNAYFLESDFKRTPRPMHRDYLGRVSSTLQEANYRELVLGTKSRSGQQWDIWEAVFSPVGSDGYPKRIWNKMTGEIDQEVANYWKENYDLTYIMKRDWATIGPKLKGKVNIYCGDMDNYYLNNAVYLAEDFLESTNEPYYDGEVDYGELAEHCWNGDQTQPNAISRLRYHSMFISKWAKEIGRRAPEGVDLESWRY
;
A
#
# COMPACT_ATOMS: atom_id res chain seq x y z
N MET A 1 87.77 31.77 7.22
CA MET A 1 88.13 32.76 8.25
C MET A 1 87.21 32.56 9.42
N VAL A 2 87.79 32.08 10.56
CA VAL A 2 87.38 32.18 11.95
C VAL A 2 85.97 31.66 12.31
N LEU A 3 85.88 30.40 12.81
CA LEU A 3 85.89 29.96 14.20
C LEU A 3 85.07 30.87 15.19
N ASN A 4 83.98 30.41 15.79
CA ASN A 4 84.00 30.17 17.22
C ASN A 4 82.79 29.35 17.71
N THR A 5 83.15 28.35 18.49
CA THR A 5 82.46 27.46 19.35
C THR A 5 81.64 28.16 20.47
N ARG A 6 80.54 27.57 20.90
CA ARG A 6 80.23 27.28 22.33
C ARG A 6 78.91 26.54 22.51
N TYR A 7 78.99 25.32 23.01
CA TYR A 7 78.01 24.61 23.84
C TYR A 7 77.98 25.30 25.23
N PRO A 8 77.04 25.12 26.16
CA PRO A 8 76.13 23.95 26.37
C PRO A 8 74.73 24.35 26.94
N HIS A 9 73.79 23.47 27.02
CA HIS A 9 73.07 23.03 28.22
C HIS A 9 71.96 22.07 27.83
N LEU A 10 72.17 20.85 28.20
CA LEU A 10 71.25 19.74 28.22
C LEU A 10 70.20 19.97 29.33
N LEU A 11 68.93 20.24 28.94
CA LEU A 11 67.80 20.19 29.88
C LEU A 11 66.95 19.00 29.51
N PHE A 12 67.04 17.98 30.36
CA PHE A 12 66.18 16.81 30.37
C PHE A 12 64.74 17.23 30.79
N PHE A 13 63.81 17.25 29.81
CA PHE A 13 62.41 17.26 30.12
C PHE A 13 61.90 15.82 30.21
N ILE A 14 61.65 15.32 31.42
CA ILE A 14 60.94 14.09 31.68
C ILE A 14 59.44 14.40 31.39
N ALA A 15 58.95 13.99 30.27
CA ALA A 15 57.52 14.00 29.96
C ALA A 15 56.88 12.80 30.68
N LEU A 16 56.14 13.06 31.75
CA LEU A 16 55.30 12.09 32.43
C LEU A 16 54.09 11.82 31.52
N PHE A 17 54.12 10.72 30.78
CA PHE A 17 52.94 10.22 30.07
C PHE A 17 52.00 9.58 31.10
N CYS A 18 50.99 10.32 31.55
CA CYS A 18 49.83 9.75 32.22
C CYS A 18 49.05 8.95 31.19
N PHE A 19 49.21 7.62 31.18
CA PHE A 19 48.28 6.71 30.55
C PHE A 19 46.92 6.80 31.27
N TYR A 20 46.00 7.62 30.78
CA TYR A 20 44.60 7.44 31.08
C TYR A 20 44.14 6.19 30.35
N ALA A 21 44.19 5.05 31.04
CA ALA A 21 43.49 3.85 30.64
C ALA A 21 41.98 4.19 30.75
N CYS A 22 41.37 4.58 29.64
CA CYS A 22 39.92 4.61 29.52
C CYS A 22 39.45 3.14 29.58
N SER A 23 39.26 2.62 30.80
CA SER A 23 38.53 1.37 30.99
C SER A 23 37.07 1.67 30.59
N THR A 24 36.74 1.38 29.34
CA THR A 24 35.35 1.16 28.97
C THR A 24 34.88 -0.07 29.74
N THR A 25 34.40 0.13 30.97
CA THR A 25 33.50 -0.80 31.59
C THR A 25 32.31 -0.91 30.66
N LYS A 26 32.28 -1.98 29.85
CA LYS A 26 31.01 -2.45 29.29
C LYS A 26 30.14 -2.68 30.52
N ASN A 27 29.22 -1.78 30.79
CA ASN A 27 28.12 -2.06 31.67
C ASN A 27 27.44 -3.31 31.06
N ILE A 28 27.70 -4.46 31.63
CA ILE A 28 26.88 -5.63 31.46
C ILE A 28 25.57 -5.22 32.13
N GLN A 29 24.66 -4.67 31.33
CA GLN A 29 23.30 -4.41 31.74
C GLN A 29 22.77 -5.78 32.17
N THR A 30 22.55 -5.96 33.47
CA THR A 30 21.85 -7.13 33.98
C THR A 30 20.47 -7.09 33.30
N VAL A 31 20.25 -7.99 32.36
CA VAL A 31 18.96 -8.12 31.69
C VAL A 31 17.96 -8.54 32.73
N GLY A 32 17.10 -7.63 33.15
CA GLY A 32 15.96 -7.94 34.00
C GLY A 32 14.98 -8.87 33.29
N ASP A 33 14.00 -9.35 33.99
CA ASP A 33 12.95 -10.23 33.46
C ASP A 33 11.68 -9.41 33.23
N LEU A 34 11.74 -8.50 32.23
CA LEU A 34 10.58 -7.71 31.80
C LEU A 34 9.63 -8.58 30.98
N SER A 35 8.36 -8.57 31.34
CA SER A 35 7.29 -9.26 30.60
C SER A 35 5.98 -8.48 30.64
N PHE A 36 5.13 -8.72 29.63
CA PHE A 36 3.76 -8.22 29.60
C PHE A 36 2.82 -9.41 29.49
N GLN A 37 1.77 -9.40 30.28
CA GLN A 37 0.72 -10.42 30.27
C GLN A 37 -0.58 -9.79 29.80
N VAL A 38 -1.07 -10.22 28.64
CA VAL A 38 -2.30 -9.70 28.05
C VAL A 38 -3.39 -10.74 28.20
N SER A 39 -4.58 -10.32 28.61
CA SER A 39 -5.78 -11.16 28.68
C SER A 39 -7.01 -10.40 28.18
N PHE A 40 -8.11 -11.10 27.93
CA PHE A 40 -9.41 -10.49 27.66
C PHE A 40 -10.49 -11.15 28.50
N PRO A 41 -11.53 -10.41 28.92
CA PRO A 41 -12.63 -10.94 29.72
C PRO A 41 -13.72 -11.62 28.87
N THR A 42 -14.52 -12.48 29.48
CA THR A 42 -15.63 -13.21 28.81
C THR A 42 -16.70 -12.29 28.22
N GLU A 43 -16.86 -11.09 28.77
CA GLU A 43 -17.81 -10.09 28.28
C GLU A 43 -17.53 -9.61 26.85
N LEU A 44 -16.29 -9.76 26.36
CA LEU A 44 -15.91 -9.40 25.00
C LEU A 44 -16.02 -10.57 24.02
N SER A 45 -15.79 -11.80 24.48
CA SER A 45 -16.01 -13.03 23.71
C SER A 45 -16.09 -14.24 24.62
N ASP A 46 -17.15 -15.04 24.48
CA ASP A 46 -17.31 -16.34 25.13
C ASP A 46 -16.57 -17.45 24.37
N ASN A 47 -16.20 -17.20 23.12
CA ASN A 47 -15.48 -18.17 22.29
C ASN A 47 -13.97 -17.89 22.32
N PRO A 48 -13.14 -18.94 22.23
CA PRO A 48 -11.71 -18.77 21.98
C PRO A 48 -11.46 -17.99 20.68
N LEU A 49 -10.42 -17.16 20.69
CA LEU A 49 -10.07 -16.27 19.58
C LEU A 49 -8.75 -16.69 18.92
N ASP A 50 -8.71 -16.53 17.61
CA ASP A 50 -7.50 -16.60 16.80
C ASP A 50 -7.12 -15.19 16.34
N GLY A 51 -5.82 -14.91 16.21
CA GLY A 51 -5.43 -13.60 15.69
C GLY A 51 -3.97 -13.24 15.89
N ARG A 52 -3.66 -12.01 15.55
CA ARG A 52 -2.38 -11.37 15.84
C ARG A 52 -2.53 -10.46 17.04
N LEU A 53 -1.91 -10.84 18.15
CA LEU A 53 -1.87 -10.00 19.35
C LEU A 53 -0.65 -9.08 19.27
N LEU A 54 -0.89 -7.78 19.36
CA LEU A 54 0.11 -6.72 19.29
C LEU A 54 0.25 -6.04 20.66
N LEU A 55 1.49 -5.85 21.09
CA LEU A 55 1.87 -5.00 22.20
C LEU A 55 2.49 -3.72 21.62
N LEU A 56 1.94 -2.57 21.97
CA LEU A 56 2.23 -1.27 21.38
C LEU A 56 2.66 -0.30 22.49
N LEU A 57 3.82 0.35 22.31
CA LEU A 57 4.33 1.31 23.29
C LEU A 57 4.67 2.63 22.60
N SER A 58 4.24 3.74 23.20
CA SER A 58 4.57 5.09 22.73
C SER A 58 5.22 5.90 23.87
N ASN A 59 6.23 6.70 23.53
CA ASN A 59 6.86 7.63 24.48
C ASN A 59 6.19 9.02 24.50
N ASN A 60 5.07 9.18 23.82
CA ASN A 60 4.27 10.40 23.77
C ASN A 60 2.76 10.09 23.75
N GLU A 61 1.92 11.10 23.97
CA GLU A 61 0.46 11.02 24.02
C GLU A 61 -0.23 11.74 22.87
N GLU A 62 0.46 11.95 21.75
CA GLU A 62 -0.11 12.63 20.58
C GLU A 62 -1.31 11.88 20.02
N ASN A 63 -1.26 10.53 20.06
CA ASN A 63 -2.35 9.62 19.69
C ASN A 63 -2.26 8.34 20.53
N GLU A 64 -3.30 7.48 20.46
CA GLU A 64 -3.19 6.13 20.99
C GLU A 64 -2.03 5.37 20.32
N PRO A 65 -1.27 4.52 21.06
CA PRO A 65 -0.13 3.77 20.51
C PRO A 65 -0.44 3.02 19.20
N ARG A 66 -1.66 2.47 19.04
CA ARG A 66 -2.08 1.77 17.81
C ARG A 66 -2.10 2.65 16.55
N PHE A 67 -2.10 3.96 16.68
CA PHE A 67 -2.04 4.91 15.55
C PHE A 67 -0.65 5.50 15.34
N GLN A 68 0.35 5.04 16.10
CA GLN A 68 1.72 5.57 16.02
C GLN A 68 2.73 4.58 15.43
N ILE A 69 2.26 3.47 14.85
CA ILE A 69 3.10 2.51 14.11
C ILE A 69 3.02 2.88 12.63
N VAL A 70 4.04 3.55 12.15
CA VAL A 70 4.08 4.17 10.82
C VAL A 70 5.38 3.82 10.08
N ASP A 71 5.43 4.11 8.78
CA ASP A 71 6.67 4.07 8.02
C ASP A 71 7.60 5.22 8.44
N GLY A 72 8.90 4.93 8.47
CA GLY A 72 9.92 5.93 8.71
C GLY A 72 10.28 6.15 10.20
N PRO A 73 11.08 7.17 10.49
CA PRO A 73 11.80 7.31 11.76
C PRO A 73 10.95 7.69 12.96
N LYS A 74 9.68 8.06 12.76
CA LYS A 74 8.76 8.44 13.84
C LYS A 74 7.96 7.27 14.39
N SER A 75 8.10 6.06 13.85
CA SER A 75 7.38 4.88 14.33
C SER A 75 7.68 4.62 15.79
N GLN A 76 6.63 4.33 16.55
CA GLN A 76 6.72 3.88 17.93
C GLN A 76 6.91 2.36 17.98
N LEU A 77 6.97 1.77 19.19
CA LEU A 77 7.35 0.37 19.38
C LEU A 77 6.15 -0.57 19.19
N ALA A 78 6.35 -1.64 18.45
CA ALA A 78 5.38 -2.73 18.29
C ALA A 78 6.07 -4.09 18.49
N PHE A 79 5.40 -5.02 19.16
CA PHE A 79 5.78 -6.42 19.31
C PHE A 79 4.56 -7.28 19.00
N GLY A 80 4.74 -8.43 18.36
CA GLY A 80 3.61 -9.22 17.91
C GLY A 80 3.79 -10.71 18.12
N ILE A 81 2.71 -11.40 18.52
CA ILE A 81 2.61 -12.85 18.60
C ILE A 81 1.32 -13.35 17.95
N ASP A 82 1.34 -14.51 17.32
CA ASP A 82 0.12 -15.18 16.91
C ASP A 82 -0.50 -15.91 18.10
N VAL A 83 -1.80 -15.81 18.27
CA VAL A 83 -2.58 -16.56 19.24
C VAL A 83 -3.59 -17.45 18.53
N GLU A 84 -3.73 -18.68 19.02
CA GLU A 84 -4.68 -19.64 18.48
C GLU A 84 -5.49 -20.28 19.62
N ASN A 85 -6.80 -20.38 19.41
CA ASN A 85 -7.75 -20.88 20.41
C ASN A 85 -7.53 -20.20 21.79
N TRP A 86 -7.27 -18.90 21.80
CA TRP A 86 -6.99 -18.15 23.01
C TRP A 86 -8.27 -17.90 23.79
N GLU A 87 -8.36 -18.50 24.96
CA GLU A 87 -9.55 -18.46 25.84
C GLU A 87 -9.58 -17.21 26.71
N ALA A 88 -10.81 -16.71 26.98
CA ALA A 88 -11.03 -15.61 27.91
C ALA A 88 -10.41 -15.90 29.30
N GLY A 89 -9.83 -14.90 29.92
CA GLY A 89 -9.15 -14.99 31.22
C GLY A 89 -7.79 -15.70 31.20
N LYS A 90 -7.34 -16.25 30.06
CA LYS A 90 -5.99 -16.79 29.91
C LYS A 90 -5.04 -15.68 29.51
N SER A 91 -3.81 -15.68 30.05
CA SER A 91 -2.78 -14.70 29.69
C SER A 91 -1.94 -15.18 28.52
N ALA A 92 -1.77 -14.30 27.52
CA ALA A 92 -0.73 -14.38 26.50
C ALA A 92 0.46 -13.53 26.94
N THR A 93 1.69 -14.05 26.80
CA THR A 93 2.89 -13.42 27.37
C THR A 93 3.80 -12.88 26.29
N PHE A 94 4.22 -11.63 26.46
CA PHE A 94 5.33 -11.03 25.73
C PHE A 94 6.56 -11.03 26.63
N ASP A 95 7.61 -11.66 26.20
CA ASP A 95 8.92 -11.70 26.85
C ASP A 95 10.04 -11.36 25.86
N LYS A 96 11.29 -11.46 26.29
CA LYS A 96 12.46 -11.12 25.47
C LYS A 96 12.63 -11.94 24.18
N SER A 97 11.89 -13.03 24.01
CA SER A 97 11.93 -13.86 22.80
C SER A 97 11.02 -13.32 21.68
N VAL A 98 10.08 -12.43 22.02
CA VAL A 98 9.13 -11.87 21.07
C VAL A 98 9.82 -10.83 20.19
N PHE A 99 9.68 -11.03 18.87
CA PHE A 99 10.23 -10.11 17.88
C PHE A 99 9.43 -8.81 17.81
N GLY A 100 10.14 -7.69 17.73
CA GLY A 100 9.56 -6.36 17.67
C GLY A 100 10.15 -5.45 16.60
N TYR A 101 9.58 -4.26 16.46
CA TYR A 101 10.00 -3.18 15.59
C TYR A 101 9.72 -1.82 16.24
N PRO A 102 10.58 -0.80 16.11
CA PRO A 102 11.94 -0.84 15.55
C PRO A 102 12.97 -1.54 16.45
N LEU A 103 12.68 -1.76 17.72
CA LEU A 103 13.52 -2.57 18.62
C LEU A 103 13.16 -4.05 18.46
N LYS A 104 14.18 -4.91 18.37
CA LYS A 104 13.98 -6.35 18.08
C LYS A 104 13.50 -7.15 19.29
N SER A 105 13.66 -6.64 20.50
CA SER A 105 13.26 -7.31 21.74
C SER A 105 12.79 -6.30 22.78
N ILE A 106 11.82 -6.70 23.63
CA ILE A 106 11.40 -5.88 24.76
C ILE A 106 12.53 -5.59 25.75
N SER A 107 13.58 -6.42 25.78
CA SER A 107 14.77 -6.19 26.60
C SER A 107 15.63 -4.99 26.14
N GLU A 108 15.40 -4.50 24.93
CA GLU A 108 16.08 -3.33 24.36
C GLU A 108 15.34 -2.02 24.64
N ILE A 109 14.12 -2.08 25.21
CA ILE A 109 13.33 -0.88 25.53
C ILE A 109 14.14 0.00 26.49
N PRO A 110 14.40 1.28 26.16
CA PRO A 110 15.08 2.19 27.09
C PRO A 110 14.26 2.39 28.37
N LYS A 111 14.94 2.57 29.50
CA LYS A 111 14.27 2.96 30.73
C LYS A 111 13.53 4.28 30.52
N GLY A 112 12.24 4.32 30.85
CA GLY A 112 11.42 5.52 30.67
C GLY A 112 9.96 5.30 30.95
N GLU A 113 9.19 6.34 30.76
CA GLU A 113 7.74 6.35 30.87
C GLU A 113 7.13 6.10 29.47
N TYR A 114 6.18 5.18 29.39
CA TYR A 114 5.53 4.81 28.13
C TYR A 114 4.02 4.72 28.29
N TYR A 115 3.30 5.03 27.22
CA TYR A 115 1.91 4.67 27.04
C TYR A 115 1.86 3.30 26.39
N VAL A 116 1.29 2.32 27.10
CA VAL A 116 1.26 0.91 26.70
C VAL A 116 -0.15 0.52 26.33
N GLN A 117 -0.33 -0.11 25.19
CA GLN A 117 -1.61 -0.59 24.66
C GLN A 117 -1.44 -1.98 24.07
N ALA A 118 -2.43 -2.84 24.19
CA ALA A 118 -2.50 -4.10 23.46
C ALA A 118 -3.69 -4.10 22.50
N LEU A 119 -3.54 -4.81 21.38
CA LEU A 119 -4.61 -4.99 20.39
C LEU A 119 -4.56 -6.41 19.83
N LEU A 120 -5.71 -7.08 19.79
CA LEU A 120 -5.89 -8.34 19.06
C LEU A 120 -6.53 -8.06 17.70
N HIS A 121 -5.78 -8.27 16.63
CA HIS A 121 -6.31 -8.35 15.27
C HIS A 121 -6.90 -9.74 15.07
N VAL A 122 -8.22 -9.83 15.12
CA VAL A 122 -8.97 -11.10 15.13
C VAL A 122 -8.93 -11.74 13.76
N TYR A 123 -8.67 -13.06 13.72
CA TYR A 123 -8.71 -13.85 12.50
C TYR A 123 -9.93 -14.77 12.49
N GLU A 124 -10.49 -14.96 11.30
CA GLU A 124 -11.54 -15.93 11.03
C GLU A 124 -10.99 -17.12 10.25
N THR A 125 -11.68 -18.24 10.31
CA THR A 125 -11.33 -19.44 9.54
C THR A 125 -12.00 -19.42 8.16
N PHE A 126 -11.19 -19.58 7.12
CA PHE A 126 -11.63 -19.68 5.73
C PHE A 126 -11.39 -21.10 5.22
N ASN A 127 -12.45 -21.72 4.67
CA ASN A 127 -12.39 -23.04 4.04
C ASN A 127 -12.39 -22.84 2.52
N ARG A 128 -11.20 -22.71 1.94
CA ARG A 128 -11.01 -22.39 0.52
C ARG A 128 -11.43 -23.56 -0.38
N ALA A 129 -11.84 -23.23 -1.61
CA ALA A 129 -12.25 -24.24 -2.60
C ALA A 129 -11.12 -25.19 -3.03
N ASP A 130 -9.86 -24.79 -2.88
CA ASP A 130 -8.68 -25.61 -3.14
C ASP A 130 -8.37 -26.63 -2.02
N GLY A 131 -9.18 -26.64 -0.97
CA GLY A 131 -9.08 -27.57 0.16
C GLY A 131 -8.22 -27.07 1.33
N TYR A 132 -7.57 -25.92 1.21
CA TYR A 132 -6.85 -25.32 2.34
C TYR A 132 -7.79 -24.66 3.34
N VAL A 133 -7.42 -24.78 4.61
CA VAL A 133 -8.07 -24.09 5.72
C VAL A 133 -7.08 -23.09 6.29
N VAL A 134 -7.41 -21.78 6.20
CA VAL A 134 -6.51 -20.72 6.61
C VAL A 134 -7.21 -19.77 7.61
N LYS A 135 -6.42 -19.13 8.48
CA LYS A 135 -6.89 -18.16 9.45
C LYS A 135 -6.42 -16.77 9.02
N LEU A 136 -7.35 -15.90 8.69
CA LEU A 136 -7.10 -14.59 8.10
C LEU A 136 -8.01 -13.53 8.75
N PRO A 137 -7.61 -12.25 8.79
CA PRO A 137 -8.52 -11.18 9.16
C PRO A 137 -9.60 -11.01 8.09
N MET A 138 -10.86 -10.89 8.51
CA MET A 138 -11.95 -10.55 7.60
C MET A 138 -12.04 -9.04 7.45
N ASP A 139 -12.11 -8.54 6.22
CA ASP A 139 -12.47 -7.13 5.99
C ASP A 139 -13.94 -6.90 6.38
N ASN A 140 -14.17 -5.93 7.26
CA ASN A 140 -15.48 -5.51 7.74
C ASN A 140 -15.80 -4.05 7.34
N GLY A 141 -15.21 -3.57 6.24
CA GLY A 141 -15.38 -2.24 5.69
C GLY A 141 -14.26 -1.25 6.06
N GLU A 142 -13.19 -1.71 6.72
CA GLU A 142 -12.04 -0.88 7.10
C GLU A 142 -10.89 -0.90 6.07
N GLY A 143 -10.94 -1.77 5.06
CA GLY A 143 -9.85 -1.95 4.10
C GLY A 143 -8.60 -2.55 4.74
N GLN A 144 -8.75 -3.58 5.58
CA GLN A 144 -7.66 -4.28 6.28
C GLN A 144 -6.76 -3.39 7.17
N GLN A 145 -7.30 -2.29 7.68
CA GLN A 145 -6.57 -1.48 8.66
C GLN A 145 -6.68 -2.11 10.06
N TRP A 146 -5.71 -2.95 10.41
CA TRP A 146 -5.68 -3.72 11.67
C TRP A 146 -5.98 -2.89 12.93
N ASN A 147 -5.59 -1.60 12.95
CA ASN A 147 -5.80 -0.68 14.07
C ASN A 147 -7.22 -0.09 14.15
N ARG A 148 -8.07 -0.35 13.15
CA ARG A 148 -9.44 0.15 13.04
C ARG A 148 -10.47 -0.93 12.71
N SER A 149 -10.02 -2.16 12.49
CA SER A 149 -10.89 -3.26 12.02
C SER A 149 -12.00 -3.58 13.03
N PRO A 150 -13.27 -3.51 12.63
CA PRO A 150 -14.41 -3.83 13.47
C PRO A 150 -14.31 -5.23 14.06
N GLY A 151 -14.60 -5.34 15.34
CA GLY A 151 -14.53 -6.62 16.05
C GLY A 151 -13.17 -6.88 16.72
N ASN A 152 -12.10 -6.18 16.35
CA ASN A 152 -10.83 -6.26 17.05
C ASN A 152 -10.98 -5.82 18.51
N LEU A 153 -10.25 -6.52 19.39
CA LEU A 153 -10.20 -6.18 20.81
C LEU A 153 -8.95 -5.33 21.09
N TYR A 154 -9.09 -4.33 21.93
CA TYR A 154 -7.95 -3.50 22.33
C TYR A 154 -8.06 -3.04 23.78
N SER A 155 -6.95 -2.62 24.37
CA SER A 155 -6.93 -2.07 25.70
C SER A 155 -6.97 -0.54 25.68
N THR A 156 -7.54 0.06 26.71
CA THR A 156 -7.28 1.47 27.02
C THR A 156 -5.77 1.65 27.26
N PRO A 157 -5.12 2.69 26.67
CA PRO A 157 -3.72 2.96 26.92
C PRO A 157 -3.44 3.24 28.40
N GLN A 158 -2.40 2.62 28.96
CA GLN A 158 -1.98 2.86 30.34
C GLN A 158 -0.56 3.44 30.39
N LYS A 159 -0.34 4.38 31.29
CA LYS A 159 0.95 5.02 31.51
C LYS A 159 1.79 4.18 32.47
N VAL A 160 2.96 3.72 32.04
CA VAL A 160 3.80 2.80 32.79
C VAL A 160 5.26 3.26 32.77
N MET A 161 5.91 3.24 33.94
CA MET A 161 7.37 3.38 34.06
C MET A 161 8.02 2.03 33.79
N ILE A 162 8.81 1.92 32.75
CA ILE A 162 9.52 0.69 32.37
C ILE A 162 11.01 0.82 32.71
N ASP A 163 11.55 -0.20 33.37
CA ASP A 163 12.98 -0.37 33.60
C ASP A 163 13.36 -1.81 33.25
N PRO A 164 13.86 -2.08 32.02
CA PRO A 164 14.16 -3.44 31.58
C PRO A 164 15.31 -4.12 32.35
N ALA A 165 16.04 -3.39 33.17
CA ALA A 165 17.04 -3.97 34.06
C ALA A 165 16.43 -4.59 35.35
N GLN A 166 15.14 -4.35 35.59
CA GLN A 166 14.43 -4.89 36.75
C GLN A 166 13.52 -6.05 36.34
N LYS A 167 13.18 -6.91 37.28
CA LYS A 167 12.13 -7.90 37.10
C LYS A 167 10.78 -7.19 37.20
N MET A 168 10.05 -7.15 36.07
CA MET A 168 8.74 -6.50 35.99
C MET A 168 7.78 -7.36 35.18
N THR A 169 6.57 -7.51 35.68
CA THR A 169 5.45 -8.05 34.91
C THR A 169 4.34 -7.00 34.86
N ILE A 170 3.93 -6.60 33.64
CA ILE A 170 2.89 -5.61 33.41
C ILE A 170 1.67 -6.35 32.88
N GLU A 171 0.55 -6.23 33.60
CA GLU A 171 -0.72 -6.85 33.20
C GLU A 171 -1.54 -5.87 32.38
N ILE A 172 -2.13 -6.35 31.27
CA ILE A 172 -2.95 -5.58 30.35
C ILE A 172 -4.22 -6.38 30.06
N ALA A 173 -5.38 -5.78 30.31
CA ALA A 173 -6.66 -6.34 29.90
C ALA A 173 -7.14 -5.66 28.61
N LEU A 174 -7.50 -6.44 27.59
CA LEU A 174 -8.30 -5.92 26.47
C LEU A 174 -9.69 -5.64 27.00
N ASP A 175 -10.09 -4.39 27.04
CA ASP A 175 -11.33 -3.91 27.68
C ASP A 175 -12.28 -3.24 26.67
N GLN A 176 -11.86 -3.12 25.42
CA GLN A 176 -12.62 -2.46 24.35
C GLN A 176 -12.76 -3.37 23.13
N LYS A 177 -13.83 -3.14 22.35
CA LYS A 177 -14.05 -3.75 21.04
C LYS A 177 -14.30 -2.65 20.01
N ILE A 178 -13.65 -2.71 18.85
CA ILE A 178 -13.87 -1.74 17.79
C ILE A 178 -15.28 -1.92 17.20
N PRO A 179 -16.08 -0.84 17.14
CA PRO A 179 -17.47 -0.92 16.66
C PRO A 179 -17.55 -1.12 15.14
N PRO A 180 -18.69 -1.59 14.61
CA PRO A 180 -18.96 -1.62 13.17
C PRO A 180 -18.85 -0.25 12.52
N ILE A 181 -18.50 -0.24 11.22
CA ILE A 181 -18.47 0.97 10.39
C ILE A 181 -19.86 1.23 9.82
N GLU A 182 -20.33 2.47 9.95
CA GLU A 182 -21.59 2.89 9.33
C GLU A 182 -21.40 2.98 7.80
N PRO A 183 -22.30 2.38 7.01
CA PRO A 183 -22.24 2.47 5.56
C PRO A 183 -22.36 3.92 5.07
N PRO A 184 -21.64 4.33 4.01
CA PRO A 184 -21.79 5.65 3.42
C PRO A 184 -23.18 5.84 2.82
N LYS A 185 -23.68 7.09 2.82
CA LYS A 185 -25.01 7.43 2.31
C LYS A 185 -24.92 7.92 0.87
N ASP A 186 -25.88 7.49 0.06
CA ASP A 186 -26.06 8.00 -1.29
C ASP A 186 -26.39 9.50 -1.30
N THR A 187 -25.82 10.20 -2.29
CA THR A 187 -26.19 11.59 -2.63
C THR A 187 -26.87 11.66 -4.01
N LYS A 188 -27.10 12.88 -4.53
CA LYS A 188 -27.55 13.05 -5.93
C LYS A 188 -26.57 12.37 -6.88
N TYR A 189 -25.28 12.63 -6.73
CA TYR A 189 -24.24 12.22 -7.66
C TYR A 189 -23.56 10.91 -7.23
N ILE A 190 -23.31 10.68 -5.96
CA ILE A 190 -22.57 9.53 -5.47
C ILE A 190 -23.52 8.42 -5.04
N LYS A 191 -23.32 7.23 -5.60
CA LYS A 191 -24.03 6.00 -5.24
C LYS A 191 -23.04 4.97 -4.74
N HIS A 192 -23.50 4.10 -3.86
CA HIS A 192 -22.72 3.02 -3.27
C HIS A 192 -23.39 1.69 -3.59
N ILE A 193 -22.64 0.76 -4.14
CA ILE A 193 -23.15 -0.59 -4.39
C ILE A 193 -22.23 -1.63 -3.75
N GLN A 194 -22.86 -2.75 -3.44
CA GLN A 194 -22.17 -3.97 -3.06
C GLN A 194 -22.90 -5.15 -3.71
N ILE A 195 -22.16 -6.01 -4.38
CA ILE A 195 -22.67 -7.23 -4.99
C ILE A 195 -22.03 -8.45 -4.37
N LYS A 196 -22.77 -9.53 -4.21
CA LYS A 196 -22.18 -10.83 -3.93
C LYS A 196 -21.51 -11.34 -5.19
N SER A 197 -20.20 -11.61 -5.10
CA SER A 197 -19.44 -12.25 -6.17
C SER A 197 -19.59 -13.77 -6.08
N GLU A 198 -20.10 -14.42 -7.10
CA GLU A 198 -20.20 -15.88 -7.16
C GLU A 198 -18.81 -16.52 -7.29
N LEU A 199 -17.93 -15.91 -8.09
CA LEU A 199 -16.55 -16.38 -8.29
C LEU A 199 -15.75 -16.37 -6.98
N LEU A 200 -15.78 -15.23 -6.26
CA LEU A 200 -15.03 -15.09 -5.01
C LEU A 200 -15.67 -15.88 -3.88
N SER A 201 -17.01 -15.94 -3.81
CA SER A 201 -17.69 -16.75 -2.79
C SER A 201 -17.38 -18.22 -2.94
N LYS A 202 -17.29 -18.72 -4.17
CA LYS A 202 -16.85 -20.08 -4.46
C LYS A 202 -15.41 -20.33 -4.00
N PHE A 203 -14.49 -19.39 -4.28
CA PHE A 203 -13.09 -19.53 -3.90
C PHE A 203 -12.90 -19.53 -2.37
N TRP A 204 -13.51 -18.57 -1.68
CA TRP A 204 -13.36 -18.41 -0.23
C TRP A 204 -14.23 -19.36 0.61
N GLY A 205 -15.17 -20.10 -0.03
CA GLY A 205 -16.09 -21.01 0.67
C GLY A 205 -17.10 -20.28 1.57
N ARG A 206 -17.35 -19.01 1.32
CA ARG A 206 -18.27 -18.14 2.06
C ARG A 206 -18.72 -16.97 1.20
N ASP A 207 -19.85 -16.34 1.57
CA ASP A 207 -20.32 -15.14 0.88
C ASP A 207 -19.22 -14.06 0.90
N THR A 208 -18.82 -13.64 -0.31
CA THR A 208 -17.80 -12.63 -0.52
C THR A 208 -18.33 -11.57 -1.48
N TYR A 209 -18.05 -10.31 -1.17
CA TYR A 209 -18.67 -9.18 -1.83
C TYR A 209 -17.63 -8.31 -2.52
N LEU A 210 -18.03 -7.69 -3.64
CA LEU A 210 -17.34 -6.59 -4.29
C LEU A 210 -18.21 -5.35 -4.21
N GLY A 211 -17.60 -4.19 -4.03
CA GLY A 211 -18.29 -2.92 -3.96
C GLY A 211 -17.76 -1.90 -4.96
N ALA A 212 -18.49 -0.81 -5.12
CA ALA A 212 -18.02 0.37 -5.83
C ALA A 212 -18.72 1.64 -5.34
N HIS A 213 -17.96 2.73 -5.35
CA HIS A 213 -18.51 4.08 -5.27
C HIS A 213 -18.64 4.61 -6.70
N ILE A 214 -19.80 5.14 -7.03
CA ILE A 214 -20.19 5.50 -8.39
C ILE A 214 -20.53 6.97 -8.41
N LEU A 215 -19.85 7.75 -9.26
CA LEU A 215 -20.15 9.14 -9.51
C LEU A 215 -20.93 9.27 -10.83
N LEU A 216 -22.19 9.68 -10.74
CA LEU A 216 -23.09 9.87 -11.86
C LEU A 216 -22.86 11.23 -12.53
N PRO A 217 -22.98 11.32 -13.87
CA PRO A 217 -22.85 12.59 -14.57
C PRO A 217 -24.02 13.55 -14.28
N GLU A 218 -23.77 14.85 -14.43
CA GLU A 218 -24.86 15.84 -14.40
C GLU A 218 -25.88 15.53 -15.50
N GLY A 219 -27.16 15.70 -15.19
CA GLY A 219 -28.26 15.41 -16.11
C GLY A 219 -28.61 13.91 -16.24
N PHE A 220 -28.06 13.06 -15.37
CA PHE A 220 -28.28 11.61 -15.45
C PHE A 220 -29.77 11.23 -15.40
N GLU A 221 -30.56 11.82 -14.49
CA GLU A 221 -31.99 11.52 -14.37
C GLU A 221 -32.83 12.19 -15.47
N GLU A 222 -32.38 13.32 -16.01
CA GLU A 222 -33.04 14.10 -17.06
C GLU A 222 -32.91 13.44 -18.43
N HIS A 223 -31.92 12.54 -18.64
CA HIS A 223 -31.63 11.84 -19.88
C HIS A 223 -31.73 10.31 -19.73
N PRO A 224 -32.91 9.74 -19.47
CA PRO A 224 -33.06 8.31 -19.13
C PRO A 224 -32.72 7.35 -20.26
N GLU A 225 -32.70 7.82 -21.53
CA GLU A 225 -32.38 7.04 -22.72
C GLU A 225 -30.86 6.94 -22.99
N VAL A 226 -30.06 7.82 -22.38
CA VAL A 226 -28.64 7.91 -22.68
C VAL A 226 -27.86 6.81 -21.98
N LYS A 227 -26.91 6.20 -22.67
CA LYS A 227 -25.90 5.30 -22.14
C LYS A 227 -24.55 5.99 -22.06
N TYR A 228 -23.79 5.68 -21.04
CA TYR A 228 -22.56 6.40 -20.69
C TYR A 228 -21.33 5.51 -20.78
N PRO A 229 -20.20 6.06 -21.25
CA PRO A 229 -18.91 5.42 -21.08
C PRO A 229 -18.55 5.30 -19.60
N LEU A 230 -17.65 4.36 -19.28
CA LEU A 230 -17.22 4.06 -17.90
C LEU A 230 -15.77 4.45 -17.68
N ALA A 231 -15.54 5.28 -16.67
CA ALA A 231 -14.23 5.68 -16.17
C ALA A 231 -13.95 4.91 -14.87
N ILE A 232 -12.98 3.99 -14.87
CA ILE A 232 -12.74 3.07 -13.77
C ILE A 232 -11.44 3.47 -13.07
N MET A 233 -11.54 3.99 -11.86
CA MET A 233 -10.39 4.26 -11.02
C MET A 233 -10.07 3.04 -10.16
N HIS A 234 -8.85 2.56 -10.31
CA HIS A 234 -8.22 1.56 -9.46
C HIS A 234 -7.41 2.21 -8.33
N GLY A 235 -7.17 1.46 -7.26
CA GLY A 235 -6.33 1.86 -6.12
C GLY A 235 -6.85 1.37 -4.80
N HIS A 236 -6.18 1.82 -3.74
CA HIS A 236 -6.49 1.44 -2.37
C HIS A 236 -7.94 1.70 -1.99
N PHE A 237 -8.41 0.96 -1.01
CA PHE A 237 -9.78 0.98 -0.49
C PHE A 237 -10.34 2.40 -0.33
N PRO A 238 -11.41 2.75 -1.04
CA PRO A 238 -12.03 4.06 -0.93
C PRO A 238 -13.09 4.08 0.17
N TYR A 239 -12.90 4.89 1.21
CA TYR A 239 -13.94 5.15 2.22
C TYR A 239 -15.09 5.97 1.66
N ASP A 240 -14.80 6.83 0.70
CA ASP A 240 -15.76 7.64 -0.05
C ASP A 240 -15.31 7.76 -1.51
N PHE A 241 -16.06 8.49 -2.33
CA PHE A 241 -15.60 8.73 -3.70
C PHE A 241 -14.30 9.53 -3.72
N GLY A 242 -14.06 10.39 -2.74
CA GLY A 242 -12.87 11.25 -2.60
C GLY A 242 -12.62 12.18 -3.77
N GLY A 243 -12.05 13.36 -3.51
CA GLY A 243 -11.75 14.32 -4.57
C GLY A 243 -12.98 14.91 -5.28
N PHE A 244 -14.20 14.77 -4.72
CA PHE A 244 -15.45 15.36 -5.20
C PHE A 244 -16.26 15.89 -4.03
N SER A 245 -16.66 17.17 -4.06
CA SER A 245 -17.46 17.77 -2.99
C SER A 245 -18.47 18.79 -3.53
N GLU A 246 -19.75 18.51 -3.35
CA GLU A 246 -20.83 19.47 -3.64
C GLU A 246 -20.75 20.71 -2.74
N THR A 247 -20.17 20.55 -1.55
CA THR A 247 -20.02 21.62 -0.56
C THR A 247 -18.73 22.41 -0.81
N PRO A 248 -18.77 23.75 -0.84
CA PRO A 248 -17.56 24.55 -0.89
C PRO A 248 -16.68 24.35 0.34
N PRO A 249 -15.38 24.69 0.27
CA PRO A 249 -14.49 24.59 1.41
C PRO A 249 -15.06 25.27 2.66
N ASP A 250 -14.89 24.63 3.82
CA ASP A 250 -15.32 25.20 5.10
C ASP A 250 -14.48 26.46 5.40
N PRO A 251 -15.09 27.67 5.45
CA PRO A 251 -14.38 28.91 5.72
C PRO A 251 -13.74 28.96 7.12
N ASN A 252 -14.16 28.08 8.03
CA ASN A 252 -13.63 27.99 9.40
C ASN A 252 -12.58 26.88 9.55
N LEU A 253 -12.29 26.13 8.49
CA LEU A 253 -11.28 25.09 8.53
C LEU A 253 -9.91 25.67 8.86
N LYS A 254 -9.33 25.22 9.96
CA LYS A 254 -7.97 25.64 10.32
C LYS A 254 -6.97 24.99 9.37
N PRO A 255 -6.12 25.80 8.71
CA PRO A 255 -5.05 25.25 7.88
C PRO A 255 -4.13 24.34 8.69
N THR A 256 -3.76 23.19 8.09
CA THR A 256 -2.79 22.26 8.64
C THR A 256 -1.59 22.13 7.72
N TYR A 257 -0.41 22.05 8.31
CA TYR A 257 0.83 21.85 7.57
C TYR A 257 0.97 20.39 7.15
N SER A 258 1.31 20.16 5.90
CA SER A 258 1.70 18.85 5.37
C SER A 258 3.22 18.73 5.35
N ALA A 259 3.76 17.91 6.25
CA ALA A 259 5.20 17.63 6.27
C ALA A 259 5.67 16.86 5.03
N ARG A 260 4.76 16.12 4.36
CA ARG A 260 5.08 15.39 3.13
C ARG A 260 5.38 16.32 1.95
N PHE A 261 4.65 17.44 1.85
CA PHE A 261 4.74 18.35 0.71
C PHE A 261 5.37 19.70 1.07
N ASP A 262 5.80 19.86 2.33
CA ASP A 262 6.30 21.13 2.87
C ASP A 262 5.33 22.29 2.54
N LEU A 263 4.04 22.07 2.81
CA LEU A 263 2.97 22.96 2.37
C LEU A 263 1.97 23.26 3.48
N ASP A 264 1.81 24.54 3.81
CA ASP A 264 0.78 25.00 4.73
C ASP A 264 -0.61 24.98 4.08
N GLY A 265 -1.62 24.61 4.87
CA GLY A 265 -3.02 24.64 4.42
C GLY A 265 -3.40 23.56 3.42
N TYR A 266 -2.64 22.45 3.34
CA TYR A 266 -2.90 21.40 2.38
C TYR A 266 -4.32 20.79 2.51
N ASN A 267 -4.84 20.68 3.72
CA ASN A 267 -6.23 20.29 3.97
C ASN A 267 -7.28 21.22 3.32
N VAL A 268 -7.02 22.54 3.31
CA VAL A 268 -7.88 23.53 2.64
C VAL A 268 -7.79 23.36 1.13
N ILE A 269 -6.58 23.16 0.60
CA ILE A 269 -6.35 22.90 -0.83
C ILE A 269 -7.11 21.63 -1.27
N GLN A 270 -7.06 20.55 -0.49
CA GLN A 270 -7.80 19.33 -0.79
C GLN A 270 -9.32 19.57 -0.90
N GLN A 271 -9.91 20.34 0.02
CA GLN A 271 -11.33 20.71 -0.07
C GLN A 271 -11.63 21.59 -1.29
N GLN A 272 -10.73 22.54 -1.61
CA GLN A 272 -10.89 23.41 -2.77
C GLN A 272 -10.84 22.61 -4.08
N GLU A 273 -9.85 21.73 -4.25
CA GLU A 273 -9.73 20.88 -5.44
C GLU A 273 -10.94 19.95 -5.62
N ALA A 274 -11.45 19.38 -4.50
CA ALA A 274 -12.64 18.54 -4.54
C ALA A 274 -13.90 19.32 -4.97
N HIS A 275 -14.06 20.58 -4.52
CA HIS A 275 -15.18 21.44 -4.93
C HIS A 275 -15.01 21.97 -6.36
N ASP A 276 -13.79 22.28 -6.78
CA ASP A 276 -13.51 22.68 -8.16
C ASP A 276 -13.74 21.54 -9.12
N PHE A 277 -13.46 20.29 -8.74
CA PHE A 277 -13.85 19.13 -9.53
C PHE A 277 -15.37 18.97 -9.62
N TYR A 278 -16.14 19.20 -8.54
CA TYR A 278 -17.61 19.22 -8.60
C TYR A 278 -18.11 20.25 -9.63
N LYS A 279 -17.59 21.51 -9.59
CA LYS A 279 -17.97 22.55 -10.57
C LYS A 279 -17.61 22.16 -12.01
N LEU A 280 -16.46 21.52 -12.20
CA LEU A 280 -16.05 21.04 -13.50
C LEU A 280 -16.95 19.89 -13.97
N TRP A 281 -17.24 18.91 -13.10
CA TRP A 281 -18.09 17.74 -13.37
C TRP A 281 -19.50 18.12 -13.80
N THR A 282 -20.07 19.13 -13.14
CA THR A 282 -21.41 19.64 -13.45
C THR A 282 -21.41 20.66 -14.57
N GLY A 283 -20.25 21.13 -15.03
CA GLY A 283 -20.09 22.07 -16.14
C GLY A 283 -20.49 21.45 -17.47
N LYS A 284 -20.90 22.31 -18.43
CA LYS A 284 -21.38 21.87 -19.74
C LYS A 284 -20.31 21.25 -20.62
N GLU A 285 -19.07 21.67 -20.45
CA GLU A 285 -17.94 21.23 -21.29
C GLU A 285 -17.30 19.91 -20.80
N PHE A 286 -17.64 19.43 -19.59
CA PHE A 286 -17.06 18.22 -19.08
C PHE A 286 -17.77 16.98 -19.64
N PRO A 287 -17.04 15.92 -20.04
CA PRO A 287 -17.63 14.70 -20.61
C PRO A 287 -18.62 14.05 -19.63
N ARG A 288 -19.77 13.61 -20.15
CA ARG A 288 -20.76 12.85 -19.35
C ARG A 288 -20.37 11.39 -19.33
N VAL A 289 -19.73 10.96 -18.25
CA VAL A 289 -19.30 9.57 -18.03
C VAL A 289 -19.76 9.11 -16.65
N ILE A 290 -19.84 7.82 -16.45
CA ILE A 290 -19.96 7.24 -15.11
C ILE A 290 -18.53 7.00 -14.62
N ALA A 291 -18.15 7.63 -13.49
CA ALA A 291 -16.87 7.33 -12.87
C ALA A 291 -17.07 6.39 -11.67
N ILE A 292 -16.21 5.37 -11.54
CA ILE A 292 -16.29 4.42 -10.44
C ILE A 292 -14.96 4.29 -9.73
N LYS A 293 -15.04 4.05 -8.43
CA LYS A 293 -13.94 3.56 -7.59
C LYS A 293 -14.32 2.20 -7.03
N ILE A 294 -13.49 1.21 -7.31
CA ILE A 294 -13.76 -0.19 -6.91
C ILE A 294 -13.38 -0.39 -5.45
N GLN A 295 -14.23 -1.13 -4.70
CA GLN A 295 -13.94 -1.67 -3.39
C GLN A 295 -13.73 -3.18 -3.53
N HIS A 296 -12.49 -3.62 -3.39
CA HIS A 296 -12.08 -5.01 -3.55
C HIS A 296 -11.11 -5.46 -2.47
N ALA A 297 -11.29 -4.95 -1.26
CA ALA A 297 -10.59 -5.42 -0.07
C ALA A 297 -10.77 -6.93 0.10
N ASN A 298 -9.73 -7.57 0.60
CA ASN A 298 -9.66 -9.02 0.79
C ASN A 298 -8.99 -9.34 2.14
N PRO A 299 -8.95 -10.61 2.55
CA PRO A 299 -8.37 -10.98 3.84
C PRO A 299 -6.88 -10.63 4.03
N PHE A 300 -6.16 -10.23 3.00
CA PHE A 300 -4.75 -9.87 3.09
C PHE A 300 -4.52 -8.35 3.02
N TYR A 301 -5.40 -7.59 2.33
CA TYR A 301 -5.16 -6.17 2.08
C TYR A 301 -6.43 -5.40 1.68
N ASP A 302 -6.26 -4.09 1.54
CA ASP A 302 -7.34 -3.16 1.17
C ASP A 302 -7.68 -3.17 -0.34
N ASP A 303 -6.89 -3.83 -1.16
CA ASP A 303 -7.16 -4.11 -2.58
C ASP A 303 -6.64 -5.50 -3.00
N SER A 304 -7.04 -5.96 -4.18
CA SER A 304 -6.69 -7.27 -4.71
C SER A 304 -5.70 -7.24 -5.87
N TYR A 305 -5.14 -6.07 -6.18
CA TYR A 305 -4.38 -5.84 -7.41
C TYR A 305 -5.16 -6.12 -8.70
N ALA A 306 -6.49 -6.24 -8.61
CA ALA A 306 -7.43 -6.47 -9.71
C ALA A 306 -7.04 -7.61 -10.68
N VAL A 307 -6.32 -8.63 -10.21
CA VAL A 307 -5.90 -9.80 -10.99
C VAL A 307 -6.34 -11.10 -10.33
N ASN A 308 -6.32 -12.18 -11.09
CA ASN A 308 -6.51 -13.52 -10.56
C ASN A 308 -5.24 -13.98 -9.83
N SER A 309 -5.40 -14.55 -8.64
CA SER A 309 -4.31 -15.00 -7.77
C SER A 309 -4.61 -16.36 -7.16
N GLU A 310 -3.59 -17.19 -6.96
CA GLU A 310 -3.75 -18.46 -6.28
C GLU A 310 -4.17 -18.29 -4.80
N ASN A 311 -3.74 -17.22 -4.14
CA ASN A 311 -4.03 -17.00 -2.74
C ASN A 311 -5.29 -16.17 -2.48
N LEU A 312 -5.65 -15.25 -3.39
CA LEU A 312 -6.78 -14.34 -3.23
C LEU A 312 -8.02 -14.81 -4.02
N GLY A 313 -7.83 -15.61 -5.06
CA GLY A 313 -8.91 -16.02 -5.95
C GLY A 313 -9.03 -15.15 -7.20
N PRO A 314 -10.12 -15.30 -7.99
CA PRO A 314 -10.27 -14.72 -9.31
C PRO A 314 -10.82 -13.28 -9.26
N TYR A 315 -10.12 -12.35 -8.57
CA TYR A 315 -10.57 -10.96 -8.46
C TYR A 315 -10.59 -10.22 -9.80
N GLY A 316 -9.62 -10.48 -10.69
CA GLY A 316 -9.62 -9.88 -12.03
C GLY A 316 -10.86 -10.25 -12.83
N ASP A 317 -11.23 -11.52 -12.83
CA ASP A 317 -12.45 -12.01 -13.50
C ASP A 317 -13.72 -11.48 -12.80
N ALA A 318 -13.76 -11.48 -11.47
CA ALA A 318 -14.91 -11.03 -10.71
C ALA A 318 -15.18 -9.52 -10.92
N ILE A 319 -14.14 -8.71 -10.96
CA ILE A 319 -14.28 -7.28 -11.27
C ILE A 319 -14.74 -7.08 -12.72
N THR A 320 -14.08 -7.74 -13.67
CA THR A 320 -14.32 -7.54 -15.11
C THR A 320 -15.66 -8.12 -15.57
N TYR A 321 -16.06 -9.30 -15.04
CA TYR A 321 -17.21 -10.05 -15.57
C TYR A 321 -18.43 -10.11 -14.63
N GLU A 322 -18.29 -9.72 -13.34
CA GLU A 322 -19.43 -9.64 -12.44
C GLU A 322 -19.73 -8.18 -12.04
N LEU A 323 -18.76 -7.43 -11.47
CA LEU A 323 -18.99 -6.10 -10.94
C LEU A 323 -19.27 -5.06 -12.02
N ILE A 324 -18.39 -4.95 -13.02
CA ILE A 324 -18.51 -3.93 -14.08
C ILE A 324 -19.81 -4.11 -14.89
N PRO A 325 -20.17 -5.32 -15.37
CA PRO A 325 -21.44 -5.52 -16.06
C PRO A 325 -22.67 -5.23 -15.20
N HIS A 326 -22.59 -5.51 -13.88
CA HIS A 326 -23.68 -5.14 -12.95
C HIS A 326 -23.86 -3.63 -12.86
N ILE A 327 -22.77 -2.88 -12.73
CA ILE A 327 -22.79 -1.40 -12.70
C ILE A 327 -23.35 -0.85 -14.00
N GLU A 328 -22.87 -1.32 -15.14
CA GLU A 328 -23.33 -0.86 -16.46
C GLU A 328 -24.83 -1.12 -16.67
N LYS A 329 -25.31 -2.27 -16.24
CA LYS A 329 -26.73 -2.60 -16.31
C LYS A 329 -27.57 -1.69 -15.40
N GLN A 330 -27.10 -1.42 -14.19
CA GLN A 330 -27.85 -0.63 -13.20
C GLN A 330 -27.82 0.87 -13.53
N PHE A 331 -26.70 1.38 -14.01
CA PHE A 331 -26.46 2.81 -14.23
C PHE A 331 -26.34 3.18 -15.72
N ARG A 332 -26.87 2.36 -16.61
CA ARG A 332 -26.93 2.67 -18.05
C ARG A 332 -25.53 2.89 -18.67
N GLY A 333 -24.56 2.04 -18.32
CA GLY A 333 -23.31 1.97 -19.07
C GLY A 333 -23.51 1.49 -20.49
N ILE A 334 -22.59 1.81 -21.39
CA ILE A 334 -22.61 1.34 -22.79
C ILE A 334 -22.50 -0.18 -22.85
N GLY A 335 -21.70 -0.79 -21.96
CA GLY A 335 -21.59 -2.25 -21.84
C GLY A 335 -20.59 -2.88 -22.82
N GLU A 336 -19.74 -2.10 -23.43
CA GLU A 336 -18.78 -2.53 -24.45
C GLU A 336 -17.36 -2.12 -24.06
N GLY A 337 -16.38 -2.97 -24.31
CA GLY A 337 -14.98 -2.73 -23.91
C GLY A 337 -14.39 -1.43 -24.47
N TRP A 338 -14.81 -1.02 -25.68
CA TRP A 338 -14.35 0.24 -26.26
C TRP A 338 -14.78 1.49 -25.48
N ALA A 339 -15.80 1.38 -24.65
CA ALA A 339 -16.35 2.48 -23.85
C ALA A 339 -15.86 2.47 -22.38
N ARG A 340 -14.94 1.57 -22.03
CA ARG A 340 -14.35 1.46 -20.69
C ARG A 340 -12.90 1.87 -20.71
N PHE A 341 -12.48 2.73 -19.83
CA PHE A 341 -11.06 3.01 -19.62
C PHE A 341 -10.71 2.99 -18.12
N VAL A 342 -9.45 2.70 -17.86
CA VAL A 342 -8.94 2.48 -16.49
C VAL A 342 -7.82 3.46 -16.18
N TYR A 343 -7.75 3.90 -14.93
CA TYR A 343 -6.70 4.78 -14.44
C TYR A 343 -6.48 4.59 -12.95
N GLY A 344 -5.31 5.01 -12.48
CA GLY A 344 -4.98 4.98 -11.07
C GLY A 344 -3.54 5.40 -10.83
N GLY A 345 -3.17 5.50 -9.56
CA GLY A 345 -1.81 5.82 -9.14
C GLY A 345 -1.28 4.79 -8.14
N SER A 346 0.06 4.57 -8.15
CA SER A 346 0.70 3.60 -7.28
C SER A 346 0.17 2.18 -7.56
N THR A 347 -0.35 1.49 -6.55
CA THR A 347 -1.10 0.23 -6.71
C THR A 347 -2.13 0.33 -7.83
N GLY A 348 -2.97 1.38 -7.83
CA GLY A 348 -3.97 1.58 -8.87
C GLY A 348 -3.38 1.83 -10.27
N GLY A 349 -2.18 2.37 -10.37
CA GLY A 349 -1.45 2.48 -11.64
C GLY A 349 -1.04 1.11 -12.18
N TRP A 350 -0.54 0.25 -11.30
CA TRP A 350 -0.22 -1.14 -11.64
C TRP A 350 -1.49 -1.91 -12.04
N GLU A 351 -2.57 -1.78 -11.27
CA GLU A 351 -3.86 -2.41 -11.55
C GLU A 351 -4.43 -2.00 -12.90
N ALA A 352 -4.45 -0.69 -13.19
CA ALA A 352 -4.93 -0.17 -14.46
C ALA A 352 -4.16 -0.75 -15.65
N LEU A 353 -2.82 -0.85 -15.54
CA LEU A 353 -2.00 -1.47 -16.57
C LEU A 353 -2.24 -2.98 -16.63
N ALA A 354 -2.33 -3.65 -15.49
CA ALA A 354 -2.52 -5.10 -15.42
C ALA A 354 -3.84 -5.54 -16.06
N VAL A 355 -4.96 -4.87 -15.76
CA VAL A 355 -6.26 -5.22 -16.37
C VAL A 355 -6.28 -4.91 -17.86
N GLN A 356 -5.63 -3.81 -18.31
CA GLN A 356 -5.50 -3.51 -19.73
C GLN A 356 -4.68 -4.59 -20.46
N VAL A 357 -3.61 -5.10 -19.85
CA VAL A 357 -2.76 -6.14 -20.45
C VAL A 357 -3.44 -7.52 -20.43
N LYS A 358 -4.11 -7.87 -19.33
CA LYS A 358 -4.72 -9.19 -19.14
C LYS A 358 -6.10 -9.32 -19.81
N TYR A 359 -6.84 -8.21 -19.94
CA TYR A 359 -8.18 -8.14 -20.54
C TYR A 359 -8.23 -7.08 -21.67
N PRO A 360 -7.38 -7.19 -22.72
CA PRO A 360 -7.15 -6.10 -23.67
C PRO A 360 -8.37 -5.78 -24.56
N ASP A 361 -9.35 -6.69 -24.64
CA ASP A 361 -10.60 -6.47 -25.38
C ASP A 361 -11.69 -5.81 -24.51
N GLU A 362 -11.55 -5.88 -23.17
CA GLU A 362 -12.52 -5.36 -22.21
C GLU A 362 -12.28 -3.89 -21.84
N TYR A 363 -11.09 -3.36 -22.16
CA TYR A 363 -10.70 -1.99 -21.84
C TYR A 363 -10.05 -1.28 -23.01
N ASN A 364 -10.30 0.03 -23.14
CA ASN A 364 -9.89 0.85 -24.29
C ASN A 364 -8.84 1.92 -23.94
N GLY A 365 -8.08 1.71 -22.91
CA GLY A 365 -6.95 2.55 -22.52
C GLY A 365 -6.73 2.57 -21.03
N CYS A 366 -5.45 2.51 -20.64
CA CYS A 366 -5.01 2.72 -19.27
C CYS A 366 -4.18 3.99 -19.14
N TYR A 367 -4.33 4.66 -18.00
CA TYR A 367 -3.52 5.81 -17.57
C TYR A 367 -2.95 5.49 -16.21
N ALA A 368 -1.74 4.93 -16.23
CA ALA A 368 -1.04 4.42 -15.06
C ALA A 368 -0.08 5.47 -14.51
N ALA A 369 -0.43 6.13 -13.40
CA ALA A 369 0.45 7.07 -12.74
C ALA A 369 1.31 6.38 -11.69
N CYS A 370 2.63 6.61 -11.72
CA CYS A 370 3.60 6.06 -10.76
C CYS A 370 3.29 4.59 -10.38
N PRO A 371 3.09 3.69 -11.36
CA PRO A 371 2.66 2.32 -11.04
C PRO A 371 3.65 1.62 -10.12
N ASP A 372 3.15 0.76 -9.25
CA ASP A 372 3.98 -0.20 -8.52
C ASP A 372 4.86 -0.98 -9.50
N PRO A 373 5.91 -1.72 -9.06
CA PRO A 373 6.90 -2.25 -9.98
C PRO A 373 6.26 -3.07 -11.11
N ILE A 374 6.32 -2.55 -12.34
CA ILE A 374 5.80 -3.20 -13.57
C ILE A 374 6.85 -4.05 -14.28
N ASP A 375 8.10 -4.01 -13.80
CA ASP A 375 9.23 -4.82 -14.26
C ASP A 375 10.03 -5.28 -13.04
N PHE A 376 10.04 -6.57 -12.78
CA PHE A 376 10.64 -7.10 -11.55
C PHE A 376 12.18 -7.23 -11.62
N ARG A 377 12.82 -6.79 -12.70
CA ARG A 377 14.26 -6.48 -12.72
C ARG A 377 14.57 -5.20 -11.94
N ALA A 378 13.54 -4.40 -11.66
CA ALA A 378 13.60 -3.22 -10.82
C ALA A 378 12.39 -3.23 -9.85
N TYR A 379 12.28 -4.27 -9.03
CA TYR A 379 11.28 -4.38 -7.97
C TYR A 379 11.66 -3.41 -6.84
N CYS A 380 11.23 -2.15 -6.97
CA CYS A 380 11.85 -0.99 -6.35
C CYS A 380 13.35 -0.91 -6.70
N LEU A 381 14.23 -1.42 -5.83
CA LEU A 381 15.69 -1.48 -6.04
C LEU A 381 16.25 -2.91 -6.07
N VAL A 382 15.41 -3.92 -6.20
CA VAL A 382 15.81 -5.32 -6.22
C VAL A 382 15.62 -5.89 -7.63
N ASP A 383 16.66 -6.47 -8.22
CA ASP A 383 16.51 -7.33 -9.39
C ASP A 383 16.16 -8.75 -8.88
N LEU A 384 14.87 -9.09 -8.88
CA LEU A 384 14.39 -10.38 -8.34
C LEU A 384 15.02 -11.59 -9.05
N TYR A 385 15.55 -11.42 -10.27
CA TYR A 385 16.08 -12.51 -11.07
C TYR A 385 17.59 -12.71 -10.90
N LYS A 386 18.31 -11.69 -10.42
CA LYS A 386 19.77 -11.72 -10.28
C LYS A 386 20.26 -11.58 -8.85
N ASP A 387 19.56 -10.79 -8.04
CA ASP A 387 19.97 -10.56 -6.67
C ASP A 387 19.72 -11.80 -5.81
N LYS A 388 20.61 -12.03 -4.85
CA LYS A 388 20.46 -13.11 -3.87
C LYS A 388 19.79 -12.63 -2.59
N ASN A 389 19.86 -11.33 -2.32
CA ASN A 389 19.37 -10.73 -1.09
C ASN A 389 18.63 -9.42 -1.38
N ALA A 390 17.41 -9.31 -0.85
CA ALA A 390 16.57 -8.14 -1.02
C ALA A 390 17.02 -6.95 -0.17
N TYR A 391 17.55 -7.18 1.04
CA TYR A 391 17.84 -6.13 2.00
C TYR A 391 19.18 -5.43 1.79
N PHE A 392 20.11 -6.11 1.12
CA PHE A 392 21.46 -5.62 0.97
C PHE A 392 21.97 -5.77 -0.45
N LEU A 393 22.69 -4.75 -0.90
CA LEU A 393 23.59 -4.87 -2.03
C LEU A 393 24.93 -5.40 -1.50
N GLU A 394 25.36 -6.54 -1.99
CA GLU A 394 26.58 -7.21 -1.55
C GLU A 394 27.67 -7.10 -2.63
N SER A 395 28.87 -6.79 -2.20
CA SER A 395 30.09 -6.85 -2.99
C SER A 395 31.17 -7.57 -2.20
N ASP A 396 32.34 -7.84 -2.81
CA ASP A 396 33.42 -8.62 -2.20
C ASP A 396 33.83 -8.12 -0.80
N PHE A 397 33.74 -6.83 -0.56
CA PHE A 397 34.25 -6.21 0.67
C PHE A 397 33.23 -5.31 1.39
N LYS A 398 32.02 -5.17 0.85
CA LYS A 398 31.03 -4.26 1.41
C LYS A 398 29.62 -4.79 1.27
N ARG A 399 28.83 -4.60 2.33
CA ARG A 399 27.41 -4.85 2.38
C ARG A 399 26.68 -3.53 2.66
N THR A 400 25.83 -3.09 1.74
CA THR A 400 25.11 -1.81 1.84
C THR A 400 23.61 -2.07 1.97
N PRO A 401 22.92 -1.51 2.99
CA PRO A 401 21.46 -1.62 3.09
C PRO A 401 20.78 -1.02 1.85
N ARG A 402 19.75 -1.69 1.35
CA ARG A 402 18.91 -1.14 0.28
C ARG A 402 17.90 -0.16 0.88
N PRO A 403 17.82 1.06 0.37
CA PRO A 403 16.76 1.99 0.77
C PRO A 403 15.40 1.51 0.27
N MET A 404 14.35 1.86 1.01
CA MET A 404 12.96 1.64 0.62
C MET A 404 12.29 2.94 0.22
N HIS A 405 12.54 4.02 0.94
CA HIS A 405 11.91 5.32 0.73
C HIS A 405 12.94 6.45 0.70
N ARG A 406 12.80 7.36 -0.26
CA ARG A 406 13.57 8.62 -0.40
C ARG A 406 12.64 9.81 -0.59
N ASP A 407 13.12 11.02 -0.31
CA ASP A 407 12.49 12.25 -0.78
C ASP A 407 13.04 12.69 -2.16
N TYR A 408 12.50 13.78 -2.72
CA TYR A 408 12.93 14.32 -4.02
C TYR A 408 14.41 14.78 -4.06
N LEU A 409 15.03 15.00 -2.92
CA LEU A 409 16.47 15.28 -2.80
C LEU A 409 17.33 14.01 -2.65
N GLY A 410 16.71 12.83 -2.68
CA GLY A 410 17.38 11.54 -2.53
C GLY A 410 17.72 11.15 -1.09
N ARG A 411 17.21 11.89 -0.07
CA ARG A 411 17.45 11.54 1.35
C ARG A 411 16.62 10.31 1.72
N VAL A 412 17.31 9.27 2.17
CA VAL A 412 16.69 8.00 2.58
C VAL A 412 16.10 8.12 3.96
N SER A 413 14.83 7.75 4.12
CA SER A 413 14.10 7.76 5.40
C SER A 413 13.91 6.37 6.00
N SER A 414 13.96 5.31 5.19
CA SER A 414 13.82 3.92 5.64
C SER A 414 14.48 2.95 4.67
N THR A 415 14.81 1.76 5.20
CA THR A 415 15.38 0.65 4.43
C THR A 415 14.34 -0.44 4.18
N LEU A 416 14.61 -1.27 3.17
CA LEU A 416 13.74 -2.41 2.84
C LEU A 416 13.64 -3.42 3.99
N GLN A 417 14.72 -3.62 4.74
CA GLN A 417 14.71 -4.48 5.93
C GLN A 417 13.78 -3.94 7.03
N GLU A 418 13.82 -2.64 7.30
CA GLU A 418 12.96 -2.00 8.32
C GLU A 418 11.48 -2.15 7.97
N ALA A 419 11.10 -1.91 6.71
CA ALA A 419 9.73 -2.09 6.25
C ALA A 419 9.24 -3.54 6.45
N ASN A 420 10.04 -4.53 6.02
CA ASN A 420 9.70 -5.94 6.18
C ASN A 420 9.67 -6.40 7.64
N TYR A 421 10.51 -5.85 8.51
CA TYR A 421 10.48 -6.16 9.95
C TYR A 421 9.22 -5.60 10.60
N ARG A 422 8.79 -4.39 10.23
CA ARG A 422 7.52 -3.83 10.69
C ARG A 422 6.34 -4.73 10.29
N GLU A 423 6.28 -5.15 9.03
CA GLU A 423 5.23 -6.05 8.56
C GLU A 423 5.24 -7.38 9.29
N LEU A 424 6.41 -7.97 9.51
CA LEU A 424 6.53 -9.24 10.25
C LEU A 424 6.01 -9.14 11.68
N VAL A 425 6.13 -7.97 12.32
CA VAL A 425 5.55 -7.72 13.64
C VAL A 425 4.03 -7.62 13.56
N LEU A 426 3.50 -6.91 12.54
CA LEU A 426 2.06 -6.71 12.37
C LEU A 426 1.32 -7.99 11.94
N GLY A 427 1.98 -8.89 11.19
CA GLY A 427 1.39 -10.16 10.78
C GLY A 427 2.42 -11.14 10.25
N THR A 428 2.26 -12.43 10.54
CA THR A 428 3.00 -13.51 9.91
C THR A 428 2.24 -14.03 8.68
N LYS A 429 2.88 -14.82 7.80
CA LYS A 429 2.23 -15.50 6.67
C LYS A 429 1.51 -14.54 5.72
N SER A 430 2.13 -13.38 5.46
CA SER A 430 1.60 -12.29 4.61
C SER A 430 0.27 -11.68 5.10
N ARG A 431 0.02 -11.67 6.42
CA ARG A 431 -1.22 -11.19 7.04
C ARG A 431 -1.08 -9.84 7.74
N SER A 432 -0.05 -9.07 7.43
CA SER A 432 0.18 -7.77 8.08
C SER A 432 -0.80 -6.67 7.64
N GLY A 433 -1.52 -6.86 6.52
CA GLY A 433 -2.32 -5.80 5.89
C GLY A 433 -1.45 -4.66 5.34
N GLN A 434 -0.22 -4.96 4.88
CA GLN A 434 0.74 -3.97 4.39
C GLN A 434 1.30 -4.38 3.01
N GLN A 435 1.98 -3.42 2.34
CA GLN A 435 2.35 -3.47 0.94
C GLN A 435 3.22 -4.66 0.51
N TRP A 436 4.25 -5.01 1.28
CA TRP A 436 5.15 -6.12 0.91
C TRP A 436 4.48 -7.49 1.09
N ASP A 437 3.60 -7.59 2.08
CA ASP A 437 2.84 -8.81 2.32
C ASP A 437 1.73 -9.01 1.27
N ILE A 438 1.06 -7.92 0.80
CA ILE A 438 0.07 -8.07 -0.29
C ILE A 438 0.72 -8.47 -1.60
N TRP A 439 1.89 -7.93 -1.94
CA TRP A 439 2.59 -8.39 -3.15
C TRP A 439 2.91 -9.89 -3.09
N GLU A 440 3.35 -10.39 -1.92
CA GLU A 440 3.49 -11.84 -1.73
C GLU A 440 2.15 -12.57 -1.88
N ALA A 441 1.09 -12.06 -1.27
CA ALA A 441 -0.22 -12.72 -1.32
C ALA A 441 -0.79 -12.78 -2.74
N VAL A 442 -0.64 -11.70 -3.52
CA VAL A 442 -1.13 -11.65 -4.91
C VAL A 442 -0.26 -12.46 -5.84
N PHE A 443 1.07 -12.26 -5.78
CA PHE A 443 1.97 -12.71 -6.84
C PHE A 443 2.56 -14.10 -6.59
N SER A 444 2.54 -14.62 -5.35
CA SER A 444 3.16 -15.91 -5.02
C SER A 444 2.23 -17.11 -5.27
N PRO A 445 2.80 -18.26 -5.56
CA PRO A 445 2.06 -19.50 -5.50
C PRO A 445 1.68 -19.86 -4.07
N VAL A 446 0.67 -20.71 -3.91
CA VAL A 446 0.23 -21.22 -2.60
C VAL A 446 1.30 -22.13 -1.99
N GLY A 447 1.61 -21.93 -0.73
CA GLY A 447 2.46 -22.81 0.06
C GLY A 447 1.72 -24.07 0.54
N SER A 448 2.48 -25.06 1.00
CA SER A 448 1.92 -26.33 1.51
C SER A 448 1.03 -26.16 2.74
N ASP A 449 1.11 -25.02 3.42
CA ASP A 449 0.29 -24.66 4.58
C ASP A 449 -0.93 -23.80 4.21
N GLY A 450 -1.18 -23.58 2.90
CA GLY A 450 -2.29 -22.78 2.38
C GLY A 450 -2.07 -21.26 2.36
N TYR A 451 -0.92 -20.78 2.83
CA TYR A 451 -0.54 -19.37 2.80
C TYR A 451 0.43 -19.08 1.64
N PRO A 452 0.63 -17.80 1.28
CA PRO A 452 1.55 -17.42 0.21
C PRO A 452 2.98 -17.91 0.48
N LYS A 453 3.67 -18.46 -0.55
CA LYS A 453 5.11 -18.66 -0.46
C LYS A 453 5.83 -17.31 -0.40
N ARG A 454 6.83 -17.22 0.47
CA ARG A 454 7.64 -15.99 0.62
C ARG A 454 8.52 -15.77 -0.61
N ILE A 455 8.52 -14.53 -1.15
CA ILE A 455 9.48 -14.14 -2.18
C ILE A 455 10.91 -14.05 -1.61
N TRP A 456 11.03 -13.74 -0.33
CA TRP A 456 12.28 -13.81 0.42
C TRP A 456 12.04 -14.15 1.89
N ASN A 457 13.08 -14.63 2.53
CA ASN A 457 13.05 -14.82 3.97
C ASN A 457 12.98 -13.45 4.67
N LYS A 458 11.88 -13.17 5.37
CA LYS A 458 11.63 -11.86 6.03
C LYS A 458 12.69 -11.48 7.08
N MET A 459 13.43 -12.45 7.66
CA MET A 459 14.49 -12.16 8.63
C MET A 459 15.84 -11.89 7.96
N THR A 460 16.16 -12.60 6.86
CA THR A 460 17.49 -12.54 6.24
C THR A 460 17.54 -11.77 4.93
N GLY A 461 16.40 -11.61 4.24
CA GLY A 461 16.30 -11.02 2.91
C GLY A 461 16.72 -11.95 1.78
N GLU A 462 17.02 -13.22 2.04
CA GLU A 462 17.39 -14.21 1.00
C GLU A 462 16.20 -14.48 0.07
N ILE A 463 16.42 -14.30 -1.24
CA ILE A 463 15.39 -14.38 -2.28
C ILE A 463 15.18 -15.84 -2.69
N ASP A 464 13.91 -16.26 -2.78
CA ASP A 464 13.51 -17.54 -3.37
C ASP A 464 13.38 -17.41 -4.89
N GLN A 465 14.33 -18.00 -5.61
CA GLN A 465 14.39 -17.90 -7.08
C GLN A 465 13.26 -18.69 -7.78
N GLU A 466 12.67 -19.70 -7.15
CA GLU A 466 11.52 -20.41 -7.73
C GLU A 466 10.28 -19.52 -7.67
N VAL A 467 10.06 -18.85 -6.54
CA VAL A 467 8.98 -17.87 -6.38
C VAL A 467 9.19 -16.68 -7.31
N ALA A 468 10.42 -16.15 -7.43
CA ALA A 468 10.74 -15.07 -8.33
C ALA A 468 10.44 -15.41 -9.81
N ASN A 469 10.75 -16.64 -10.24
CA ASN A 469 10.39 -17.11 -11.58
C ASN A 469 8.88 -17.24 -11.79
N TYR A 470 8.13 -17.71 -10.76
CA TYR A 470 6.68 -17.75 -10.82
C TYR A 470 6.09 -16.33 -10.97
N TRP A 471 6.59 -15.35 -10.22
CA TRP A 471 6.17 -13.95 -10.33
C TRP A 471 6.44 -13.40 -11.73
N LYS A 472 7.62 -13.68 -12.30
CA LYS A 472 8.01 -13.27 -13.65
C LYS A 472 7.00 -13.69 -14.71
N GLU A 473 6.66 -14.99 -14.70
CA GLU A 473 5.79 -15.56 -15.73
C GLU A 473 4.34 -15.09 -15.63
N ASN A 474 3.88 -14.73 -14.42
CA ASN A 474 2.47 -14.47 -14.15
C ASN A 474 2.14 -12.98 -13.90
N TYR A 475 3.09 -12.18 -13.38
CA TYR A 475 2.79 -10.83 -12.87
C TYR A 475 3.78 -9.74 -13.28
N ASP A 476 4.97 -10.05 -13.82
CA ASP A 476 5.85 -9.03 -14.39
C ASP A 476 5.24 -8.53 -15.71
N LEU A 477 4.61 -7.34 -15.65
CA LEU A 477 3.82 -6.83 -16.78
C LEU A 477 4.68 -6.52 -17.99
N THR A 478 5.90 -6.02 -17.80
CA THR A 478 6.84 -5.77 -18.90
C THR A 478 7.26 -7.08 -19.57
N TYR A 479 7.58 -8.09 -18.76
CA TYR A 479 7.93 -9.41 -19.29
C TYR A 479 6.75 -10.05 -20.05
N ILE A 480 5.53 -9.99 -19.49
CA ILE A 480 4.32 -10.51 -20.14
C ILE A 480 4.07 -9.80 -21.47
N MET A 481 4.11 -8.47 -21.48
CA MET A 481 3.96 -7.71 -22.73
C MET A 481 5.02 -8.11 -23.76
N LYS A 482 6.27 -8.21 -23.36
CA LYS A 482 7.38 -8.60 -24.23
C LYS A 482 7.22 -10.02 -24.78
N ARG A 483 6.85 -10.98 -23.93
CA ARG A 483 6.64 -12.39 -24.30
C ARG A 483 5.50 -12.55 -25.30
N ASP A 484 4.39 -11.85 -25.05
CA ASP A 484 3.13 -12.06 -25.75
C ASP A 484 2.81 -10.96 -26.78
N TRP A 485 3.75 -10.05 -27.09
CA TRP A 485 3.50 -8.85 -27.92
C TRP A 485 2.90 -9.15 -29.28
N ALA A 486 3.31 -10.22 -29.93
CA ALA A 486 2.75 -10.62 -31.22
C ALA A 486 1.23 -10.85 -31.17
N THR A 487 0.71 -11.22 -30.01
CA THR A 487 -0.71 -11.55 -29.80
C THR A 487 -1.48 -10.37 -29.19
N ILE A 488 -0.92 -9.74 -28.15
CA ILE A 488 -1.62 -8.69 -27.39
C ILE A 488 -1.28 -7.28 -27.91
N GLY A 489 -0.13 -7.08 -28.54
CA GLY A 489 0.31 -5.77 -29.04
C GLY A 489 -0.71 -5.10 -29.97
N PRO A 490 -1.30 -5.80 -30.95
CA PRO A 490 -2.38 -5.23 -31.79
C PRO A 490 -3.59 -4.70 -30.98
N LYS A 491 -3.88 -5.34 -29.83
CA LYS A 491 -5.00 -4.95 -28.96
C LYS A 491 -4.62 -3.83 -27.97
N LEU A 492 -3.32 -3.68 -27.69
CA LEU A 492 -2.78 -2.66 -26.76
C LEU A 492 -2.35 -1.36 -27.47
N LYS A 493 -2.26 -1.36 -28.79
CA LYS A 493 -1.85 -0.19 -29.55
C LYS A 493 -2.65 1.06 -29.18
N GLY A 494 -1.95 2.12 -28.74
CA GLY A 494 -2.53 3.39 -28.31
C GLY A 494 -3.24 3.35 -26.94
N LYS A 495 -3.18 2.24 -26.20
CA LYS A 495 -3.91 2.06 -24.94
C LYS A 495 -3.03 2.14 -23.69
N VAL A 496 -1.71 2.11 -23.83
CA VAL A 496 -0.75 2.10 -22.70
C VAL A 496 -0.19 3.49 -22.52
N ASN A 497 -0.56 4.16 -21.41
CA ASN A 497 -0.03 5.47 -21.03
C ASN A 497 0.47 5.40 -19.58
N ILE A 498 1.74 5.76 -19.36
CA ILE A 498 2.43 5.63 -18.08
C ILE A 498 3.06 6.98 -17.71
N TYR A 499 2.89 7.39 -16.46
CA TYR A 499 3.40 8.65 -15.91
C TYR A 499 4.17 8.37 -14.63
N CYS A 500 5.37 8.91 -14.46
CA CYS A 500 6.13 8.70 -13.24
C CYS A 500 7.00 9.91 -12.91
N GLY A 501 7.11 10.24 -11.62
CA GLY A 501 8.13 11.19 -11.17
C GLY A 501 9.52 10.55 -11.26
N ASP A 502 10.53 11.28 -11.76
CA ASP A 502 11.90 10.77 -11.86
C ASP A 502 12.58 10.61 -10.49
N MET A 503 12.02 11.27 -9.47
CA MET A 503 12.40 11.12 -8.06
C MET A 503 11.33 10.39 -7.24
N ASP A 504 10.61 9.44 -7.85
CA ASP A 504 9.62 8.63 -7.13
C ASP A 504 10.18 8.12 -5.79
N ASN A 505 9.37 8.29 -4.73
CA ASN A 505 9.80 8.02 -3.36
C ASN A 505 10.17 6.54 -3.13
N TYR A 506 9.56 5.62 -3.88
CA TYR A 506 9.75 4.17 -3.76
C TYR A 506 10.59 3.59 -4.90
N TYR A 507 11.25 4.46 -5.70
CA TYR A 507 12.09 4.07 -6.83
C TYR A 507 11.34 3.39 -7.99
N LEU A 508 10.03 3.62 -8.12
CA LEU A 508 9.18 2.99 -9.14
C LEU A 508 9.53 3.42 -10.56
N ASN A 509 10.11 4.62 -10.71
CA ASN A 509 10.64 5.11 -11.96
C ASN A 509 11.63 4.14 -12.63
N ASN A 510 12.36 3.34 -11.85
CA ASN A 510 13.32 2.39 -12.42
C ASN A 510 12.63 1.27 -13.23
N ALA A 511 11.48 0.78 -12.77
CA ALA A 511 10.69 -0.20 -13.51
C ALA A 511 10.04 0.42 -14.76
N VAL A 512 9.63 1.69 -14.67
CA VAL A 512 9.05 2.42 -15.80
C VAL A 512 10.08 2.63 -16.90
N TYR A 513 11.33 2.99 -16.59
CA TYR A 513 12.42 3.09 -17.59
C TYR A 513 12.63 1.79 -18.37
N LEU A 514 12.60 0.65 -17.67
CA LEU A 514 12.75 -0.66 -18.33
C LEU A 514 11.54 -1.03 -19.20
N ALA A 515 10.35 -0.63 -18.78
CA ALA A 515 9.14 -0.81 -19.57
C ALA A 515 9.11 0.08 -20.80
N GLU A 516 9.53 1.35 -20.69
CA GLU A 516 9.66 2.29 -21.78
C GLU A 516 10.66 1.79 -22.83
N ASP A 517 11.86 1.33 -22.42
CA ASP A 517 12.86 0.73 -23.31
C ASP A 517 12.26 -0.40 -24.16
N PHE A 518 11.38 -1.22 -23.58
CA PHE A 518 10.68 -2.26 -24.31
C PHE A 518 9.60 -1.66 -25.24
N LEU A 519 8.71 -0.81 -24.74
CA LEU A 519 7.60 -0.23 -25.50
C LEU A 519 8.11 0.53 -26.73
N GLU A 520 9.10 1.37 -26.58
CA GLU A 520 9.72 2.11 -27.67
C GLU A 520 10.45 1.22 -28.69
N SER A 521 10.87 0.02 -28.29
CA SER A 521 11.48 -0.96 -29.21
C SER A 521 10.45 -1.71 -30.07
N THR A 522 9.15 -1.61 -29.78
CA THR A 522 8.11 -2.34 -30.51
C THR A 522 7.91 -1.77 -31.91
N ASN A 523 7.62 -2.62 -32.90
CA ASN A 523 7.48 -2.18 -34.31
C ASN A 523 6.38 -2.91 -35.10
N GLU A 524 5.85 -4.02 -34.59
CA GLU A 524 4.81 -4.83 -35.25
C GLU A 524 3.74 -5.31 -34.25
N PRO A 525 2.83 -4.40 -33.80
CA PRO A 525 2.79 -2.96 -34.05
C PRO A 525 3.72 -2.17 -33.11
N TYR A 526 4.03 -0.93 -33.46
CA TYR A 526 4.50 0.05 -32.49
C TYR A 526 3.40 0.33 -31.47
N TYR A 527 3.76 0.49 -30.18
CA TYR A 527 2.77 0.58 -29.09
C TYR A 527 1.87 1.81 -29.17
N ASP A 528 2.34 2.92 -29.80
CA ASP A 528 1.58 4.15 -30.09
C ASP A 528 0.88 4.76 -28.85
N GLY A 529 1.49 4.58 -27.67
CA GLY A 529 1.05 5.10 -26.38
C GLY A 529 1.93 6.25 -25.90
N GLU A 530 1.96 6.47 -24.59
CA GLU A 530 2.71 7.56 -23.97
C GLU A 530 3.43 7.09 -22.69
N VAL A 531 4.70 7.47 -22.55
CA VAL A 531 5.42 7.42 -21.27
C VAL A 531 5.98 8.81 -21.02
N ASP A 532 5.70 9.41 -19.83
CA ASP A 532 6.12 10.77 -19.50
C ASP A 532 6.62 10.86 -18.07
N TYR A 533 7.58 11.76 -17.83
CA TYR A 533 8.25 11.92 -16.55
C TYR A 533 8.15 13.34 -16.01
N GLY A 534 7.92 13.44 -14.70
CA GLY A 534 7.99 14.72 -13.98
C GLY A 534 9.39 14.97 -13.44
N GLU A 535 10.01 16.09 -13.83
CA GLU A 535 11.32 16.49 -13.33
C GLU A 535 11.26 16.75 -11.81
N LEU A 536 12.11 16.07 -11.05
CA LEU A 536 12.14 16.09 -9.58
C LEU A 536 10.79 15.78 -8.91
N ALA A 537 9.85 15.22 -9.67
CA ALA A 537 8.55 14.87 -9.13
C ALA A 537 8.63 13.57 -8.32
N GLU A 538 7.87 13.55 -7.24
CA GLU A 538 7.77 12.44 -6.31
C GLU A 538 6.64 11.48 -6.68
N HIS A 539 6.41 10.51 -5.81
CA HIS A 539 5.36 9.51 -5.96
C HIS A 539 3.96 10.12 -6.21
N CYS A 540 3.18 9.48 -7.06
CA CYS A 540 1.86 9.89 -7.54
C CYS A 540 1.85 11.09 -8.50
N TRP A 541 2.97 11.41 -9.16
CA TRP A 541 2.93 12.30 -10.30
C TRP A 541 2.16 11.66 -11.47
N ASN A 542 1.30 12.43 -12.14
CA ASN A 542 0.29 11.93 -13.06
C ASN A 542 0.34 12.51 -14.48
N GLY A 543 1.46 13.14 -14.85
CA GLY A 543 1.62 13.74 -16.18
C GLY A 543 1.23 15.23 -16.26
N ASP A 544 0.81 15.87 -15.17
CA ASP A 544 0.54 17.31 -15.18
C ASP A 544 1.84 18.11 -14.99
N GLN A 545 2.36 18.63 -16.10
CA GLN A 545 3.56 19.47 -16.13
C GLN A 545 3.29 20.91 -15.66
N THR A 546 2.04 21.27 -15.37
CA THR A 546 1.65 22.66 -15.06
C THR A 546 1.49 22.94 -13.57
N GLN A 547 1.38 21.88 -12.76
CA GLN A 547 1.13 21.96 -11.33
C GLN A 547 2.18 21.18 -10.53
N PRO A 548 2.53 21.68 -9.33
CA PRO A 548 3.34 20.88 -8.39
C PRO A 548 2.69 19.53 -8.09
N ASN A 549 3.49 18.52 -7.84
CA ASN A 549 3.02 17.15 -7.56
C ASN A 549 1.98 17.08 -6.44
N ALA A 550 2.11 17.91 -5.39
CA ALA A 550 1.15 17.99 -4.30
C ALA A 550 -0.27 18.37 -4.75
N ILE A 551 -0.39 19.15 -5.82
CA ILE A 551 -1.67 19.60 -6.38
C ILE A 551 -2.13 18.65 -7.49
N SER A 552 -1.25 18.31 -8.44
CA SER A 552 -1.60 17.49 -9.60
C SER A 552 -2.22 16.15 -9.18
N ARG A 553 -1.70 15.52 -8.14
CA ARG A 553 -2.24 14.25 -7.60
C ARG A 553 -3.70 14.31 -7.12
N LEU A 554 -4.24 15.48 -6.86
CA LEU A 554 -5.64 15.69 -6.49
C LEU A 554 -6.56 15.73 -7.71
N ARG A 555 -6.01 15.75 -8.94
CA ARG A 555 -6.72 15.99 -10.20
C ARG A 555 -6.82 14.77 -11.12
N TYR A 556 -6.62 13.56 -10.63
CA TYR A 556 -6.66 12.34 -11.45
C TYR A 556 -7.94 12.23 -12.26
N HIS A 557 -9.10 12.40 -11.64
CA HIS A 557 -10.39 12.29 -12.32
C HIS A 557 -10.54 13.31 -13.47
N SER A 558 -10.34 14.59 -13.19
CA SER A 558 -10.52 15.65 -14.18
C SER A 558 -9.54 15.53 -15.33
N MET A 559 -8.31 15.13 -15.04
CA MET A 559 -7.26 15.04 -16.04
C MET A 559 -7.42 13.83 -16.95
N PHE A 560 -7.53 12.62 -16.38
CA PHE A 560 -7.58 11.40 -17.18
C PHE A 560 -8.90 11.24 -17.94
N ILE A 561 -10.05 11.61 -17.33
CA ILE A 561 -11.34 11.58 -18.02
C ILE A 561 -11.34 12.56 -19.22
N SER A 562 -10.81 13.76 -19.02
CA SER A 562 -10.71 14.75 -20.10
C SER A 562 -9.77 14.31 -21.23
N LYS A 563 -8.65 13.65 -20.89
CA LYS A 563 -7.69 13.14 -21.87
C LYS A 563 -8.31 12.00 -22.68
N TRP A 564 -8.87 11.01 -22.00
CA TRP A 564 -9.53 9.88 -22.64
C TRP A 564 -10.68 10.31 -23.55
N ALA A 565 -11.53 11.24 -23.10
CA ALA A 565 -12.69 11.69 -23.89
C ALA A 565 -12.31 12.35 -25.23
N LYS A 566 -11.10 12.89 -25.34
CA LYS A 566 -10.54 13.39 -26.60
C LYS A 566 -10.07 12.28 -27.54
N GLU A 567 -9.67 11.14 -26.97
CA GLU A 567 -9.07 10.03 -27.69
C GLU A 567 -10.05 8.91 -28.05
N ILE A 568 -11.21 8.83 -27.38
CA ILE A 568 -12.17 7.74 -27.57
C ILE A 568 -12.55 7.53 -29.03
N GLY A 569 -12.73 8.61 -29.79
CA GLY A 569 -13.08 8.55 -31.22
C GLY A 569 -12.02 7.89 -32.12
N ARG A 570 -10.75 7.82 -31.65
CA ARG A 570 -9.66 7.16 -32.38
C ARG A 570 -9.71 5.65 -32.28
N ARG A 571 -10.30 5.12 -31.19
CA ARG A 571 -10.24 3.72 -30.80
C ARG A 571 -11.62 3.05 -30.75
N ALA A 572 -12.70 3.84 -30.84
CA ALA A 572 -14.05 3.32 -30.88
C ALA A 572 -14.30 2.63 -32.24
N PRO A 573 -15.10 1.56 -32.30
CA PRO A 573 -15.52 0.94 -33.55
C PRO A 573 -16.24 1.92 -34.47
N GLU A 574 -16.14 1.70 -35.78
CA GLU A 574 -16.82 2.54 -36.77
C GLU A 574 -18.35 2.44 -36.59
N GLY A 575 -19.02 3.60 -36.59
CA GLY A 575 -20.49 3.69 -36.56
C GLY A 575 -21.13 3.62 -35.17
N VAL A 576 -20.32 3.57 -34.07
CA VAL A 576 -20.88 3.65 -32.73
C VAL A 576 -21.27 5.09 -32.37
N ASP A 577 -22.20 5.22 -31.40
CA ASP A 577 -22.66 6.52 -30.91
C ASP A 577 -21.60 7.13 -29.99
N LEU A 578 -21.03 8.26 -30.38
CA LEU A 578 -20.06 9.05 -29.61
C LEU A 578 -20.64 10.40 -29.17
N GLU A 579 -21.91 10.69 -29.44
CA GLU A 579 -22.49 12.02 -29.26
C GLU A 579 -23.63 12.07 -28.22
N SER A 580 -24.44 11.01 -28.07
CA SER A 580 -25.64 11.07 -27.21
C SER A 580 -25.34 11.39 -25.74
N TRP A 581 -24.15 11.03 -25.23
CA TRP A 581 -23.69 11.30 -23.87
C TRP A 581 -22.93 12.63 -23.74
N ARG A 582 -22.93 13.50 -24.77
CA ARG A 582 -22.23 14.80 -24.78
C ARG A 582 -23.16 16.00 -24.66
N TYR A 583 -24.36 15.82 -24.10
CA TYR A 583 -25.38 16.88 -23.97
C TYR A 583 -24.99 17.99 -22.99
#